data_f44e2db0a9e1f1e5093b9c62e0c969e4
#
_entry.id   f44e2db0a9e1f1e5093b9c62e0c969e4
#
_cell.length_a   1.000
_cell.length_b   1.000
_cell.length_c   1.000
_cell.angle_alpha   90.00
_cell.angle_beta   90.00
_cell.angle_gamma   90.00
#
_symmetry.space_group_name_H-M   'P 1'
#
loop_
_entity.id
_entity.type
_entity.pdbx_description
1 polymer ?
#
loop_
_entity_poly.entity_id
_entity_poly.type
_entity_poly.pdbx_seq_one_letter_code
_entity_poly.pdbx_strand_id
1 'polypeptide(L)'
;MHRRIALALFASTMTVSAFAAEPRSFDIQHYAASLDLDIAAGQLQGETLVRFDATAPLHQLVLDSGELVVDSVTQDDKPLSFEQADGKLVISLAMTLMAGQQSSVRVHYRGKPRFGLEFAAGRNEVYTIFSTSQWMPSVDAPDERATLQLALRLPHDLHATAVGDELPSRLLGDGRIEHRWQLRKPTPAFVYGFAAGPYQHARQGRLQFYSKDRSEAELRQVFAATDDMLDFFAACAGLAYEGDYRQALVANTIGQEMAGLSVMSEAYGKGVLDDPTQTGLIAHEAAHQWWGVRVTCASWEHFWLNEGFANFMTAAWLQQAQGETAYQAMVQGWEQRLRALREKGADRPLVYPDWNKPSADDRAVVYKKGAYVLHRLRMELGEELFWRGLREYTQANDGRSVVTADFQQAMERAAGRSLQGFFDAWVYGVGGEVG
;
A
#
# COMPACT_ATOMS: atom_id res chain seq x y z
N MET A 1 33.96 -59.23 -29.09
CA MET A 1 32.69 -59.08 -28.34
C MET A 1 32.77 -57.83 -27.48
N HIS A 2 32.30 -56.69 -28.00
CA HIS A 2 32.28 -55.45 -27.24
C HIS A 2 30.84 -55.09 -26.92
N ARG A 3 30.48 -55.16 -25.62
CA ARG A 3 29.18 -54.68 -25.13
C ARG A 3 29.26 -53.17 -24.90
N ARG A 4 28.47 -52.41 -25.66
CA ARG A 4 28.18 -50.98 -25.39
C ARG A 4 27.10 -50.89 -24.33
N ILE A 5 27.43 -50.24 -23.22
CA ILE A 5 26.47 -49.85 -22.17
C ILE A 5 25.93 -48.46 -22.56
N ALA A 6 24.62 -48.40 -22.81
CA ALA A 6 23.93 -47.16 -23.04
C ALA A 6 23.55 -46.54 -21.67
N LEU A 7 24.09 -45.39 -21.35
CA LEU A 7 23.66 -44.59 -20.19
C LEU A 7 22.41 -43.77 -20.59
N ALA A 8 21.27 -44.11 -19.99
CA ALA A 8 20.08 -43.29 -20.13
C ALA A 8 20.13 -42.16 -19.10
N LEU A 9 20.27 -40.89 -19.61
CA LEU A 9 20.04 -39.70 -18.76
C LEU A 9 18.56 -39.53 -18.52
N PHE A 10 18.13 -39.74 -17.25
CA PHE A 10 16.84 -39.29 -16.76
C PHE A 10 16.95 -37.79 -16.47
N ALA A 11 16.38 -36.95 -17.33
CA ALA A 11 16.13 -35.56 -17.03
C ALA A 11 14.93 -35.48 -16.05
N SER A 12 15.22 -35.28 -14.77
CA SER A 12 14.20 -34.99 -13.77
C SER A 12 13.77 -33.55 -13.92
N THR A 13 12.62 -33.31 -14.52
CA THR A 13 11.96 -32.01 -14.50
C THR A 13 11.43 -31.77 -13.08
N MET A 14 12.16 -31.00 -12.26
CA MET A 14 11.61 -30.45 -11.03
C MET A 14 10.55 -29.41 -11.40
N THR A 15 9.30 -29.79 -11.31
CA THR A 15 8.19 -28.84 -11.24
C THR A 15 8.29 -28.14 -9.89
N VAL A 16 8.77 -26.89 -9.90
CA VAL A 16 8.64 -26.00 -8.74
C VAL A 16 7.15 -25.68 -8.65
N SER A 17 6.46 -26.35 -7.74
CA SER A 17 5.12 -25.93 -7.31
C SER A 17 5.28 -24.62 -6.55
N ALA A 18 4.92 -23.50 -7.18
CA ALA A 18 4.65 -22.28 -6.47
C ALA A 18 3.53 -22.59 -5.45
N PHE A 19 3.82 -22.47 -4.17
CA PHE A 19 2.80 -22.51 -3.14
C PHE A 19 2.00 -21.21 -3.28
N ALA A 20 0.97 -21.21 -4.15
CA ALA A 20 -0.08 -20.22 -4.07
C ALA A 20 -0.73 -20.39 -2.69
N ALA A 21 -0.92 -19.30 -1.96
CA ALA A 21 -1.70 -19.33 -0.73
C ALA A 21 -3.04 -19.98 -1.04
N GLU A 22 -3.52 -20.90 -0.17
CA GLU A 22 -4.83 -21.53 -0.33
C GLU A 22 -5.88 -20.43 -0.52
N PRO A 23 -6.73 -20.51 -1.56
CA PRO A 23 -7.71 -19.47 -1.82
C PRO A 23 -8.65 -19.35 -0.61
N ARG A 24 -8.86 -18.13 -0.14
CA ARG A 24 -9.81 -17.85 0.93
C ARG A 24 -11.21 -18.32 0.53
N SER A 25 -11.93 -18.93 1.46
CA SER A 25 -13.31 -19.36 1.25
C SER A 25 -14.32 -18.21 1.39
N PHE A 26 -13.86 -16.97 1.40
CA PHE A 26 -14.65 -15.75 1.49
C PHE A 26 -13.99 -14.57 0.76
N ASP A 27 -14.78 -13.55 0.46
CA ASP A 27 -14.40 -12.30 -0.17
C ASP A 27 -15.06 -11.14 0.59
N ILE A 28 -14.26 -10.21 1.11
CA ILE A 28 -14.77 -9.09 1.91
C ILE A 28 -15.27 -8.00 0.96
N GLN A 29 -16.54 -7.62 1.12
CA GLN A 29 -17.18 -6.60 0.29
C GLN A 29 -17.09 -5.20 0.91
N HIS A 30 -17.16 -5.13 2.24
CA HIS A 30 -17.27 -3.85 2.93
C HIS A 30 -16.87 -3.91 4.39
N TYR A 31 -16.15 -2.89 4.83
CA TYR A 31 -15.93 -2.57 6.23
C TYR A 31 -16.68 -1.28 6.60
N ALA A 32 -17.37 -1.26 7.75
CA ALA A 32 -17.84 -0.03 8.38
C ALA A 32 -17.27 0.05 9.79
N ALA A 33 -16.24 0.88 9.96
CA ALA A 33 -15.52 1.04 11.21
C ALA A 33 -15.88 2.37 11.91
N SER A 34 -16.06 2.31 13.23
CA SER A 34 -16.23 3.47 14.09
C SER A 34 -15.23 3.40 15.23
N LEU A 35 -14.38 4.41 15.35
CA LEU A 35 -13.30 4.46 16.31
C LEU A 35 -13.48 5.60 17.30
N ASP A 36 -13.31 5.29 18.56
CA ASP A 36 -13.21 6.22 19.67
C ASP A 36 -11.75 6.27 20.13
N LEU A 37 -11.11 7.43 20.01
CA LEU A 37 -9.66 7.57 20.18
C LEU A 37 -9.35 8.41 21.42
N ASP A 38 -8.70 7.82 22.41
CA ASP A 38 -8.09 8.51 23.54
C ASP A 38 -6.59 8.74 23.27
N ILE A 39 -6.30 9.89 22.69
CA ILE A 39 -4.92 10.24 22.30
C ILE A 39 -4.00 10.34 23.52
N ALA A 40 -4.49 10.87 24.63
CA ALA A 40 -3.71 11.06 25.85
C ALA A 40 -3.33 9.72 26.49
N ALA A 41 -4.26 8.76 26.50
CA ALA A 41 -4.03 7.42 27.04
C ALA A 41 -3.37 6.46 26.05
N GLY A 42 -3.27 6.84 24.76
CA GLY A 42 -2.77 5.99 23.68
C GLY A 42 -3.65 4.75 23.48
N GLN A 43 -4.98 4.93 23.48
CA GLN A 43 -5.96 3.84 23.42
C GLN A 43 -7.01 4.08 22.36
N LEU A 44 -7.54 2.99 21.83
CA LEU A 44 -8.72 3.01 20.99
C LEU A 44 -9.80 2.07 21.54
N GLN A 45 -11.05 2.41 21.26
CA GLN A 45 -12.18 1.50 21.25
C GLN A 45 -12.81 1.55 19.87
N GLY A 46 -13.24 0.41 19.36
CA GLY A 46 -13.76 0.34 18.00
C GLY A 46 -14.90 -0.66 17.87
N GLU A 47 -15.70 -0.39 16.85
CA GLU A 47 -16.69 -1.32 16.31
C GLU A 47 -16.46 -1.42 14.81
N THR A 48 -16.39 -2.63 14.27
CA THR A 48 -16.32 -2.85 12.83
C THR A 48 -17.40 -3.83 12.39
N LEU A 49 -18.27 -3.41 11.47
CA LEU A 49 -19.13 -4.29 10.71
C LEU A 49 -18.38 -4.76 9.48
N VAL A 50 -18.23 -6.08 9.33
CA VAL A 50 -17.59 -6.74 8.18
C VAL A 50 -18.66 -7.43 7.36
N ARG A 51 -18.85 -7.05 6.09
CA ARG A 51 -19.72 -7.73 5.13
C ARG A 51 -18.89 -8.55 4.17
N PHE A 52 -19.29 -9.77 3.93
CA PHE A 52 -18.52 -10.71 3.11
C PHE A 52 -19.43 -11.69 2.35
N ASP A 53 -18.90 -12.23 1.28
CA ASP A 53 -19.50 -13.29 0.47
C ASP A 53 -18.71 -14.58 0.70
N ALA A 54 -19.41 -15.71 0.89
CA ALA A 54 -18.75 -17.01 0.89
C ALA A 54 -18.42 -17.40 -0.56
N THR A 55 -17.16 -17.75 -0.84
CA THR A 55 -16.70 -18.23 -2.15
C THR A 55 -16.67 -19.76 -2.23
N ALA A 56 -16.65 -20.44 -1.08
CA ALA A 56 -16.76 -21.87 -0.87
C ALA A 56 -17.54 -22.12 0.42
N PRO A 57 -17.91 -23.38 0.79
CA PRO A 57 -18.53 -23.66 2.07
C PRO A 57 -17.71 -23.08 3.22
N LEU A 58 -18.31 -22.16 3.99
CA LEU A 58 -17.65 -21.36 5.01
C LEU A 58 -18.33 -21.55 6.36
N HIS A 59 -17.62 -22.04 7.36
CA HIS A 59 -18.09 -22.20 8.73
C HIS A 59 -17.33 -21.32 9.75
N GLN A 60 -16.19 -20.78 9.33
CA GLN A 60 -15.39 -19.84 10.11
C GLN A 60 -14.93 -18.68 9.23
N LEU A 61 -15.06 -17.45 9.75
CA LEU A 61 -14.43 -16.26 9.16
C LEU A 61 -13.14 -15.95 9.93
N VAL A 62 -12.02 -15.79 9.21
CA VAL A 62 -10.73 -15.49 9.80
C VAL A 62 -10.30 -14.08 9.40
N LEU A 63 -10.10 -13.21 10.38
CA LEU A 63 -9.60 -11.84 10.19
C LEU A 63 -8.24 -11.68 10.88
N ASP A 64 -7.45 -10.73 10.42
CA ASP A 64 -6.31 -10.21 11.14
C ASP A 64 -6.80 -9.21 12.18
N SER A 65 -6.31 -9.30 13.42
CA SER A 65 -6.73 -8.42 14.53
C SER A 65 -5.53 -7.88 15.33
N GLY A 66 -4.31 -8.14 14.86
CA GLY A 66 -3.09 -7.61 15.43
C GLY A 66 -3.00 -7.76 16.95
N GLU A 67 -2.79 -6.63 17.65
CA GLU A 67 -2.74 -6.56 19.11
C GLU A 67 -4.08 -6.11 19.74
N LEU A 68 -5.16 -6.03 18.97
CA LEU A 68 -6.49 -5.68 19.47
C LEU A 68 -7.01 -6.76 20.41
N VAL A 69 -7.78 -6.34 21.40
CA VAL A 69 -8.55 -7.24 22.28
C VAL A 69 -10.00 -7.19 21.84
N VAL A 70 -10.51 -8.30 21.36
CA VAL A 70 -11.91 -8.42 20.93
C VAL A 70 -12.79 -8.67 22.16
N ASP A 71 -13.79 -7.81 22.36
CA ASP A 71 -14.71 -7.89 23.47
C ASP A 71 -15.93 -8.76 23.14
N SER A 72 -16.46 -8.64 21.92
CA SER A 72 -17.59 -9.44 21.45
C SER A 72 -17.67 -9.48 19.94
N VAL A 73 -18.25 -10.56 19.41
CA VAL A 73 -18.63 -10.70 18.02
C VAL A 73 -20.11 -11.06 17.93
N THR A 74 -20.85 -10.41 17.04
CA THR A 74 -22.29 -10.71 16.82
C THR A 74 -22.58 -10.88 15.33
N GLN A 75 -23.60 -11.67 15.03
CA GLN A 75 -24.23 -11.82 13.72
C GLN A 75 -25.75 -11.68 13.92
N ASP A 76 -26.38 -10.75 13.21
CA ASP A 76 -27.80 -10.41 13.40
C ASP A 76 -28.17 -10.17 14.88
N ASP A 77 -27.31 -9.39 15.56
CA ASP A 77 -27.39 -9.06 17.00
C ASP A 77 -27.30 -10.27 17.97
N LYS A 78 -26.98 -11.48 17.46
CA LYS A 78 -26.75 -12.67 18.27
C LYS A 78 -25.25 -12.89 18.47
N PRO A 79 -24.82 -13.21 19.70
CA PRO A 79 -23.41 -13.46 19.97
C PRO A 79 -22.90 -14.69 19.22
N LEU A 80 -21.69 -14.58 18.67
CA LEU A 80 -20.94 -15.67 18.10
C LEU A 80 -19.76 -16.04 19.00
N SER A 81 -19.38 -17.32 18.97
CA SER A 81 -18.12 -17.76 19.55
C SER A 81 -16.95 -17.38 18.63
N PHE A 82 -15.86 -16.99 19.24
CA PHE A 82 -14.61 -16.65 18.53
C PHE A 82 -13.39 -17.05 19.36
N GLU A 83 -12.29 -17.21 18.67
CA GLU A 83 -10.96 -17.42 19.25
C GLU A 83 -10.01 -16.34 18.73
N GLN A 84 -9.11 -15.87 19.59
CA GLN A 84 -8.11 -14.87 19.22
C GLN A 84 -6.73 -15.38 19.63
N ALA A 85 -5.87 -15.61 18.63
CA ALA A 85 -4.50 -16.08 18.83
C ALA A 85 -3.60 -15.60 17.68
N ASP A 86 -2.34 -15.31 17.99
CA ASP A 86 -1.30 -14.95 17.02
C ASP A 86 -1.71 -13.82 16.04
N GLY A 87 -2.45 -12.82 16.55
CA GLY A 87 -2.92 -11.69 15.75
C GLY A 87 -4.08 -12.03 14.81
N LYS A 88 -4.65 -13.24 14.90
CA LYS A 88 -5.83 -13.66 14.14
C LYS A 88 -7.07 -13.71 15.04
N LEU A 89 -8.22 -13.39 14.44
CA LEU A 89 -9.55 -13.54 15.01
C LEU A 89 -10.30 -14.59 14.18
N VAL A 90 -10.58 -15.74 14.78
CA VAL A 90 -11.32 -16.85 14.16
C VAL A 90 -12.75 -16.81 14.70
N ILE A 91 -13.72 -16.51 13.86
CA ILE A 91 -15.13 -16.35 14.20
C ILE A 91 -15.90 -17.58 13.72
N SER A 92 -16.55 -18.31 14.61
CA SER A 92 -17.42 -19.44 14.25
C SER A 92 -18.80 -18.89 13.84
N LEU A 93 -19.19 -19.09 12.58
CA LEU A 93 -20.46 -18.62 12.05
C LEU A 93 -21.63 -19.44 12.64
N ALA A 94 -22.81 -18.81 12.78
CA ALA A 94 -24.00 -19.47 13.34
C ALA A 94 -24.45 -20.70 12.50
N MET A 95 -24.15 -20.68 11.20
CA MET A 95 -24.38 -21.77 10.25
C MET A 95 -23.33 -21.74 9.16
N THR A 96 -23.08 -22.88 8.53
CA THR A 96 -22.22 -22.95 7.34
C THR A 96 -22.89 -22.18 6.20
N LEU A 97 -22.15 -21.20 5.64
CA LEU A 97 -22.57 -20.52 4.42
C LEU A 97 -22.09 -21.30 3.21
N MET A 98 -22.94 -21.39 2.19
CA MET A 98 -22.60 -21.98 0.90
C MET A 98 -22.02 -20.90 -0.04
N ALA A 99 -21.27 -21.31 -1.05
CA ALA A 99 -20.74 -20.38 -2.06
C ALA A 99 -21.84 -19.48 -2.63
N GLY A 100 -21.56 -18.16 -2.72
CA GLY A 100 -22.48 -17.13 -3.18
C GLY A 100 -23.43 -16.59 -2.09
N GLN A 101 -23.41 -17.11 -0.88
CA GLN A 101 -24.18 -16.55 0.23
C GLN A 101 -23.44 -15.39 0.89
N GLN A 102 -24.19 -14.33 1.15
CA GLN A 102 -23.70 -13.12 1.82
C GLN A 102 -23.98 -13.15 3.31
N SER A 103 -23.08 -12.54 4.09
CA SER A 103 -23.28 -12.39 5.52
C SER A 103 -22.55 -11.17 6.05
N SER A 104 -22.74 -10.90 7.35
CA SER A 104 -21.99 -9.87 8.05
C SER A 104 -21.79 -10.23 9.51
N VAL A 105 -20.68 -9.80 10.06
CA VAL A 105 -20.39 -9.88 11.49
C VAL A 105 -20.02 -8.49 12.02
N ARG A 106 -20.36 -8.24 13.28
CA ARG A 106 -20.01 -7.03 14.01
C ARG A 106 -19.02 -7.38 15.10
N VAL A 107 -17.87 -6.73 15.10
CA VAL A 107 -16.79 -6.94 16.08
C VAL A 107 -16.64 -5.69 16.93
N HIS A 108 -16.75 -5.83 18.26
CA HIS A 108 -16.38 -4.79 19.21
C HIS A 108 -15.02 -5.11 19.80
N TYR A 109 -14.17 -4.11 19.88
CA TYR A 109 -12.79 -4.29 20.30
C TYR A 109 -12.21 -3.03 20.94
N ARG A 110 -11.07 -3.22 21.58
CA ARG A 110 -10.24 -2.15 22.12
C ARG A 110 -8.77 -2.49 21.96
N GLY A 111 -7.88 -1.51 22.09
CA GLY A 111 -6.45 -1.76 21.99
C GLY A 111 -5.59 -0.60 22.43
N LYS A 112 -4.30 -0.93 22.61
CA LYS A 112 -3.15 -0.03 22.73
C LYS A 112 -2.08 -0.48 21.75
N PRO A 113 -2.27 -0.26 20.45
CA PRO A 113 -1.31 -0.75 19.46
C PRO A 113 0.05 -0.09 19.67
N ARG A 114 1.11 -0.87 19.50
CA ARG A 114 2.51 -0.40 19.61
C ARG A 114 3.08 0.04 18.27
N PHE A 115 2.39 -0.24 17.17
CA PHE A 115 2.68 0.18 15.80
C PHE A 115 1.39 0.16 14.98
N GLY A 116 1.42 0.70 13.76
CA GLY A 116 0.24 0.74 12.88
C GLY A 116 -0.76 1.85 13.20
N LEU A 117 -0.86 2.26 14.46
CA LEU A 117 -1.57 3.45 14.93
C LEU A 117 -0.67 4.19 15.93
N GLU A 118 -0.17 5.35 15.53
CA GLU A 118 0.77 6.14 16.30
C GLU A 118 0.04 7.22 17.11
N PHE A 119 0.20 7.17 18.43
CA PHE A 119 -0.30 8.19 19.36
C PHE A 119 0.83 9.13 19.79
N ALA A 120 0.90 10.30 19.20
CA ALA A 120 1.83 11.35 19.61
C ALA A 120 1.19 12.24 20.70
N ALA A 121 0.98 11.70 21.91
CA ALA A 121 0.23 12.32 22.98
C ALA A 121 0.73 13.74 23.35
N GLY A 122 2.07 13.96 23.37
CA GLY A 122 2.66 15.29 23.61
C GLY A 122 2.32 16.35 22.55
N ARG A 123 1.80 15.91 21.41
CA ARG A 123 1.34 16.75 20.31
C ARG A 123 -0.19 16.78 20.17
N ASN A 124 -0.91 15.98 20.91
CA ASN A 124 -2.35 15.72 20.76
C ASN A 124 -2.68 15.24 19.33
N GLU A 125 -1.89 14.30 18.80
CA GLU A 125 -1.92 13.86 17.41
C GLU A 125 -1.99 12.33 17.37
N VAL A 126 -2.75 11.78 16.41
CA VAL A 126 -2.85 10.34 16.14
C VAL A 126 -2.92 10.12 14.63
N TYR A 127 -2.21 9.11 14.12
CA TYR A 127 -2.21 8.78 12.69
C TYR A 127 -1.85 7.31 12.47
N THR A 128 -2.26 6.78 11.33
CA THR A 128 -1.98 5.39 10.96
C THR A 128 -0.70 5.28 10.13
N ILE A 129 -0.01 4.13 10.28
CA ILE A 129 1.14 3.72 9.46
C ILE A 129 1.02 2.22 9.20
N PHE A 130 0.84 1.77 7.95
CA PHE A 130 0.69 0.35 7.62
C PHE A 130 -0.30 -0.41 8.53
N SER A 131 -0.38 -1.73 8.42
CA SER A 131 -0.96 -2.65 9.40
C SER A 131 -2.34 -2.24 9.93
N THR A 132 -3.33 -2.18 9.06
CA THR A 132 -4.73 -1.84 9.41
C THR A 132 -5.29 -2.73 10.51
N SER A 133 -4.89 -3.99 10.57
CA SER A 133 -5.29 -4.93 11.63
C SER A 133 -4.90 -4.49 13.05
N GLN A 134 -4.01 -3.51 13.21
CA GLN A 134 -3.66 -2.95 14.51
C GLN A 134 -4.70 -1.96 15.06
N TRP A 135 -5.60 -1.46 14.22
CA TRP A 135 -6.64 -0.50 14.63
C TRP A 135 -8.05 -0.89 14.17
N MET A 136 -8.18 -1.88 13.28
CA MET A 136 -9.46 -2.41 12.81
C MET A 136 -9.26 -3.87 12.39
N PRO A 137 -10.08 -4.84 12.89
CA PRO A 137 -10.06 -6.20 12.35
C PRO A 137 -10.31 -6.19 10.84
N SER A 138 -9.39 -6.76 10.07
CA SER A 138 -9.38 -6.70 8.59
C SER A 138 -8.70 -7.93 8.00
N VAL A 139 -8.63 -8.03 6.69
CA VAL A 139 -7.74 -8.95 6.00
C VAL A 139 -6.56 -8.16 5.46
N ASP A 140 -5.36 -8.41 5.96
CA ASP A 140 -4.13 -7.67 5.61
C ASP A 140 -3.46 -8.18 4.31
N ALA A 141 -4.10 -9.10 3.58
CA ALA A 141 -3.60 -9.57 2.30
C ALA A 141 -3.85 -8.54 1.19
N PRO A 142 -2.86 -8.24 0.32
CA PRO A 142 -2.98 -7.18 -0.67
C PRO A 142 -3.90 -7.51 -1.84
N ASP A 143 -4.30 -8.76 -2.02
CA ASP A 143 -5.29 -9.18 -3.00
C ASP A 143 -6.74 -9.04 -2.50
N GLU A 144 -6.95 -8.88 -1.20
CA GLU A 144 -8.28 -8.66 -0.61
C GLU A 144 -8.65 -7.18 -0.72
N ARG A 145 -9.69 -6.87 -1.48
CA ARG A 145 -10.10 -5.48 -1.76
C ARG A 145 -11.54 -5.26 -1.34
N ALA A 146 -11.76 -4.27 -0.48
CA ALA A 146 -13.07 -3.95 0.03
C ALA A 146 -13.34 -2.43 0.00
N THR A 147 -14.61 -2.05 0.08
CA THR A 147 -15.01 -0.67 0.34
C THR A 147 -14.94 -0.37 1.85
N LEU A 148 -14.80 0.91 2.23
CA LEU A 148 -14.70 1.32 3.63
C LEU A 148 -15.64 2.48 3.93
N GLN A 149 -16.36 2.39 5.05
CA GLN A 149 -16.86 3.54 5.79
C GLN A 149 -16.06 3.68 7.08
N LEU A 150 -15.53 4.87 7.33
CA LEU A 150 -14.76 5.17 8.53
C LEU A 150 -15.40 6.33 9.30
N ALA A 151 -15.59 6.16 10.61
CA ALA A 151 -16.01 7.20 11.52
C ALA A 151 -14.98 7.34 12.65
N LEU A 152 -14.51 8.57 12.90
CA LEU A 152 -13.61 8.91 14.00
C LEU A 152 -14.33 9.85 14.97
N ARG A 153 -14.42 9.47 16.24
CA ARG A 153 -14.98 10.29 17.31
C ARG A 153 -13.87 10.97 18.07
N LEU A 154 -13.80 12.28 17.93
CA LEU A 154 -12.69 13.10 18.42
C LEU A 154 -13.19 14.31 19.21
N PRO A 155 -12.36 14.89 20.10
CA PRO A 155 -12.61 16.22 20.66
C PRO A 155 -12.89 17.25 19.56
N HIS A 156 -13.75 18.24 19.84
CA HIS A 156 -14.22 19.22 18.86
C HIS A 156 -13.13 20.17 18.32
N ASP A 157 -12.01 20.27 19.01
CA ASP A 157 -10.85 21.10 18.66
C ASP A 157 -9.81 20.39 17.77
N LEU A 158 -10.08 19.13 17.38
CA LEU A 158 -9.22 18.38 16.47
C LEU A 158 -9.79 18.33 15.06
N HIS A 159 -8.89 18.46 14.10
CA HIS A 159 -9.16 18.19 12.68
C HIS A 159 -8.73 16.78 12.34
N ALA A 160 -9.46 16.15 11.43
CA ALA A 160 -9.11 14.82 10.95
C ALA A 160 -9.16 14.76 9.42
N THR A 161 -8.36 13.87 8.86
CA THR A 161 -8.36 13.50 7.45
C THR A 161 -8.22 11.99 7.33
N ALA A 162 -8.87 11.38 6.35
CA ALA A 162 -8.81 9.94 6.12
C ALA A 162 -8.97 9.61 4.63
N VAL A 163 -8.81 8.34 4.31
CA VAL A 163 -9.05 7.80 2.97
C VAL A 163 -10.53 7.93 2.56
N GLY A 164 -10.81 8.13 1.28
CA GLY A 164 -12.16 8.22 0.74
C GLY A 164 -12.76 9.63 0.76
N ASP A 165 -14.04 9.73 0.33
CA ASP A 165 -14.78 10.98 0.29
C ASP A 165 -15.22 11.38 1.69
N GLU A 166 -14.98 12.63 2.08
CA GLU A 166 -15.45 13.17 3.36
C GLU A 166 -16.98 13.33 3.32
N LEU A 167 -17.63 12.87 4.38
CA LEU A 167 -19.06 13.01 4.61
C LEU A 167 -19.33 14.08 5.68
N PRO A 168 -20.54 14.66 5.74
CA PRO A 168 -20.86 15.63 6.78
C PRO A 168 -20.61 15.08 8.19
N SER A 169 -19.83 15.82 8.97
CA SER A 169 -19.53 15.49 10.36
C SER A 169 -20.77 15.66 11.25
N ARG A 170 -20.80 14.99 12.40
CA ARG A 170 -21.92 15.02 13.33
C ARG A 170 -21.44 15.38 14.74
N LEU A 171 -22.05 16.41 15.33
CA LEU A 171 -21.85 16.72 16.76
C LEU A 171 -22.54 15.64 17.61
N LEU A 172 -21.81 15.07 18.56
CA LEU A 172 -22.30 14.07 19.49
C LEU A 172 -22.84 14.74 20.76
N GLY A 173 -23.69 14.00 21.51
CA GLY A 173 -24.32 14.51 22.75
C GLY A 173 -23.32 14.80 23.88
N ASP A 174 -22.11 14.28 23.82
CA ASP A 174 -21.00 14.53 24.75
C ASP A 174 -20.08 15.67 24.34
N GLY A 175 -20.41 16.38 23.25
CA GLY A 175 -19.65 17.52 22.73
C GLY A 175 -18.49 17.17 21.79
N ARG A 176 -18.24 15.89 21.54
CA ARG A 176 -17.26 15.44 20.52
C ARG A 176 -17.84 15.54 19.12
N ILE A 177 -16.99 15.43 18.10
CA ILE A 177 -17.37 15.39 16.70
C ILE A 177 -17.08 13.99 16.14
N GLU A 178 -18.04 13.42 15.44
CA GLU A 178 -17.88 12.25 14.62
C GLU A 178 -17.58 12.69 13.18
N HIS A 179 -16.31 12.57 12.76
CA HIS A 179 -15.87 12.77 11.39
C HIS A 179 -16.09 11.49 10.61
N ARG A 180 -16.51 11.58 9.35
CA ARG A 180 -16.90 10.41 8.56
C ARG A 180 -16.36 10.47 7.14
N TRP A 181 -15.92 9.31 6.62
CA TRP A 181 -15.48 9.14 5.24
C TRP A 181 -16.05 7.88 4.62
N GLN A 182 -16.08 7.86 3.28
CA GLN A 182 -16.50 6.72 2.50
C GLN A 182 -15.54 6.47 1.35
N LEU A 183 -14.80 5.37 1.39
CA LEU A 183 -13.99 4.85 0.29
C LEU A 183 -14.87 3.90 -0.54
N ARG A 184 -15.29 4.37 -1.73
CA ARG A 184 -16.27 3.68 -2.57
C ARG A 184 -15.65 2.64 -3.50
N LYS A 185 -14.38 2.83 -3.89
CA LYS A 185 -13.66 1.89 -4.75
C LYS A 185 -13.06 0.79 -3.87
N PRO A 186 -13.28 -0.50 -4.19
CA PRO A 186 -12.64 -1.58 -3.47
C PRO A 186 -11.12 -1.43 -3.50
N THR A 187 -10.51 -1.43 -2.33
CA THR A 187 -9.09 -1.11 -2.10
C THR A 187 -8.54 -2.04 -1.03
N PRO A 188 -7.29 -2.51 -1.12
CA PRO A 188 -6.70 -3.34 -0.07
C PRO A 188 -6.64 -2.62 1.28
N ALA A 189 -6.80 -3.39 2.36
CA ALA A 189 -6.86 -2.80 3.70
C ALA A 189 -5.53 -2.12 4.10
N PHE A 190 -4.38 -2.56 3.62
CA PHE A 190 -3.08 -1.99 4.02
C PHE A 190 -2.90 -0.51 3.59
N VAL A 191 -3.69 0.00 2.63
CA VAL A 191 -3.71 1.43 2.24
C VAL A 191 -4.90 2.19 2.83
N TYR A 192 -5.59 1.65 3.83
CA TYR A 192 -6.52 2.40 4.66
C TYR A 192 -5.75 3.24 5.68
N GLY A 193 -6.32 4.40 6.02
CA GLY A 193 -5.67 5.18 7.05
C GLY A 193 -6.31 6.54 7.28
N PHE A 194 -5.79 7.21 8.30
CA PHE A 194 -6.23 8.53 8.74
C PHE A 194 -5.13 9.25 9.52
N ALA A 195 -5.30 10.55 9.68
CA ALA A 195 -4.55 11.36 10.63
C ALA A 195 -5.50 12.35 11.32
N ALA A 196 -5.28 12.59 12.62
CA ALA A 196 -6.04 13.57 13.38
C ALA A 196 -5.16 14.30 14.39
N GLY A 197 -5.43 15.58 14.57
CA GLY A 197 -4.65 16.45 15.45
C GLY A 197 -5.15 17.89 15.42
N PRO A 198 -4.51 18.81 16.17
CA PRO A 198 -4.82 20.24 16.13
C PRO A 198 -4.21 20.87 14.88
N TYR A 199 -4.63 20.39 13.71
CA TYR A 199 -4.04 20.74 12.41
C TYR A 199 -4.51 22.11 11.91
N GLN A 200 -3.57 22.89 11.33
CA GLN A 200 -3.88 23.85 10.30
C GLN A 200 -4.28 23.10 9.02
N HIS A 201 -5.23 23.64 8.28
CA HIS A 201 -5.73 23.02 7.05
C HIS A 201 -5.69 24.03 5.90
N ALA A 202 -5.04 23.67 4.81
CA ALA A 202 -5.03 24.43 3.58
C ALA A 202 -5.67 23.61 2.44
N ARG A 203 -6.43 24.30 1.57
CA ARG A 203 -6.99 23.70 0.35
C ARG A 203 -6.52 24.47 -0.88
N GLN A 204 -6.23 23.72 -1.95
CA GLN A 204 -5.88 24.27 -3.27
C GLN A 204 -6.43 23.34 -4.36
N GLY A 205 -7.53 23.72 -4.99
CA GLY A 205 -8.22 22.88 -5.96
C GLY A 205 -8.66 21.56 -5.35
N ARG A 206 -8.18 20.45 -5.91
CA ARG A 206 -8.38 19.06 -5.44
C ARG A 206 -7.45 18.65 -4.30
N LEU A 207 -6.49 19.50 -3.93
CA LEU A 207 -5.49 19.21 -2.91
C LEU A 207 -5.90 19.74 -1.55
N GLN A 208 -5.65 18.95 -0.49
CA GLN A 208 -5.86 19.35 0.88
C GLN A 208 -4.61 19.00 1.71
N PHE A 209 -4.18 19.93 2.55
CA PHE A 209 -2.95 19.83 3.32
C PHE A 209 -3.22 20.05 4.80
N TYR A 210 -2.58 19.25 5.64
CA TYR A 210 -2.77 19.26 7.09
C TYR A 210 -1.42 19.25 7.80
N SER A 211 -1.27 20.06 8.84
CA SER A 211 -0.09 20.09 9.71
C SER A 211 -0.41 20.79 11.01
N LYS A 212 0.23 20.37 12.09
CA LYS A 212 0.20 21.09 13.35
C LYS A 212 1.17 22.26 13.38
N ASP A 213 2.35 22.12 12.78
CA ASP A 213 3.47 23.04 12.93
C ASP A 213 3.60 24.05 11.79
N ARG A 214 2.85 23.87 10.68
CA ARG A 214 2.95 24.71 9.49
C ARG A 214 1.72 25.56 9.30
N SER A 215 1.92 26.82 8.95
CA SER A 215 0.86 27.69 8.48
C SER A 215 0.30 27.21 7.13
N GLU A 216 -0.90 27.67 6.78
CA GLU A 216 -1.49 27.38 5.47
C GLU A 216 -0.60 27.81 4.30
N ALA A 217 0.13 28.94 4.43
CA ALA A 217 1.05 29.42 3.40
C ALA A 217 2.24 28.48 3.23
N GLU A 218 2.84 28.00 4.33
CA GLU A 218 3.93 27.05 4.30
C GLU A 218 3.46 25.70 3.73
N LEU A 219 2.26 25.23 4.08
CA LEU A 219 1.68 24.00 3.52
C LEU A 219 1.55 24.09 1.99
N ARG A 220 1.07 25.23 1.45
CA ARG A 220 1.00 25.45 0.00
C ARG A 220 2.38 25.49 -0.65
N GLN A 221 3.42 25.93 0.07
CA GLN A 221 4.80 25.92 -0.43
C GLN A 221 5.39 24.51 -0.43
N VAL A 222 5.22 23.74 0.67
CA VAL A 222 5.71 22.36 0.78
C VAL A 222 5.16 21.50 -0.34
N PHE A 223 3.86 21.62 -0.61
CA PHE A 223 3.13 20.77 -1.56
C PHE A 223 2.87 21.42 -2.91
N ALA A 224 3.59 22.51 -3.24
CA ALA A 224 3.36 23.30 -4.46
C ALA A 224 3.39 22.48 -5.75
N ALA A 225 4.22 21.46 -5.83
CA ALA A 225 4.39 20.63 -7.03
C ALA A 225 3.40 19.46 -7.13
N THR A 226 2.55 19.22 -6.12
CA THR A 226 1.73 18.00 -6.05
C THR A 226 0.75 17.88 -7.20
N ASP A 227 0.10 18.97 -7.62
CA ASP A 227 -0.87 18.93 -8.72
C ASP A 227 -0.20 18.54 -10.05
N ASP A 228 0.96 19.14 -10.32
CA ASP A 228 1.77 18.80 -11.51
C ASP A 228 2.27 17.34 -11.45
N MET A 229 2.60 16.82 -10.27
CA MET A 229 2.96 15.40 -10.08
C MET A 229 1.78 14.49 -10.42
N LEU A 230 0.59 14.78 -9.92
CA LEU A 230 -0.61 14.00 -10.22
C LEU A 230 -0.92 13.99 -11.72
N ASP A 231 -0.78 15.12 -12.39
CA ASP A 231 -1.01 15.23 -13.84
C ASP A 231 0.07 14.46 -14.63
N PHE A 232 1.34 14.54 -14.22
CA PHE A 232 2.43 13.78 -14.81
C PHE A 232 2.22 12.27 -14.67
N PHE A 233 1.89 11.78 -13.47
CA PHE A 233 1.66 10.36 -13.24
C PHE A 233 0.38 9.88 -13.95
N ALA A 234 -0.67 10.70 -14.03
CA ALA A 234 -1.86 10.41 -14.83
C ALA A 234 -1.53 10.21 -16.30
N ALA A 235 -0.68 11.06 -16.87
CA ALA A 235 -0.22 10.91 -18.26
C ALA A 235 0.62 9.64 -18.47
N CYS A 236 1.51 9.32 -17.53
CA CYS A 236 2.33 8.10 -17.57
C CYS A 236 1.47 6.83 -17.44
N ALA A 237 0.47 6.84 -16.58
CA ALA A 237 -0.45 5.73 -16.32
C ALA A 237 -1.54 5.59 -17.39
N GLY A 238 -1.86 6.67 -18.11
CA GLY A 238 -3.01 6.75 -19.01
C GLY A 238 -4.36 6.73 -18.29
N LEU A 239 -4.36 7.08 -16.98
CA LEU A 239 -5.52 7.09 -16.10
C LEU A 239 -5.51 8.38 -15.28
N ALA A 240 -6.56 9.19 -15.39
CA ALA A 240 -6.69 10.40 -14.61
C ALA A 240 -6.76 10.11 -13.09
N TYR A 241 -6.20 11.02 -12.28
CA TYR A 241 -6.48 11.02 -10.85
C TYR A 241 -7.88 11.58 -10.58
N GLU A 242 -8.65 10.90 -9.76
CA GLU A 242 -10.02 11.27 -9.45
C GLU A 242 -10.18 11.60 -7.96
N GLY A 243 -10.96 12.64 -7.67
CA GLY A 243 -11.25 13.06 -6.30
C GLY A 243 -10.18 13.95 -5.66
N ASP A 244 -10.32 14.18 -4.37
CA ASP A 244 -9.37 14.96 -3.57
C ASP A 244 -8.13 14.14 -3.22
N TYR A 245 -6.96 14.75 -3.27
CA TYR A 245 -5.73 14.20 -2.72
C TYR A 245 -5.31 14.95 -1.47
N ARG A 246 -5.08 14.21 -0.40
CA ARG A 246 -4.78 14.75 0.92
C ARG A 246 -3.35 14.45 1.31
N GLN A 247 -2.70 15.40 1.98
CA GLN A 247 -1.33 15.24 2.46
C GLN A 247 -1.24 15.80 3.88
N ALA A 248 -0.76 15.00 4.82
CA ALA A 248 -0.60 15.43 6.20
C ALA A 248 0.86 15.34 6.64
N LEU A 249 1.34 16.40 7.29
CA LEU A 249 2.60 16.37 8.01
C LEU A 249 2.32 15.99 9.46
N VAL A 250 2.96 14.91 9.91
CA VAL A 250 2.74 14.30 11.22
C VAL A 250 4.05 14.24 12.03
N ALA A 251 3.96 13.88 13.32
CA ALA A 251 5.08 13.95 14.26
C ALA A 251 6.32 13.18 13.79
N ASN A 252 6.17 11.90 13.51
CA ASN A 252 7.28 10.99 13.25
C ASN A 252 6.90 9.95 12.21
N THR A 253 7.25 10.16 10.98
CA THR A 253 7.19 9.12 9.95
C THR A 253 8.16 9.45 8.85
N ILE A 254 8.45 8.51 7.99
CA ILE A 254 9.26 8.73 6.79
C ILE A 254 8.38 9.09 5.60
N GLY A 255 7.32 8.34 5.34
CA GLY A 255 6.31 8.47 4.32
C GLY A 255 5.38 7.27 4.40
N GLN A 256 4.12 7.46 4.06
CA GLN A 256 3.12 6.41 3.99
C GLN A 256 2.08 6.74 2.94
N GLU A 257 1.96 5.85 1.98
CA GLU A 257 0.89 5.84 0.99
C GLU A 257 -0.42 5.32 1.58
N MET A 258 -1.51 6.01 1.26
CA MET A 258 -2.89 5.57 1.54
C MET A 258 -3.77 5.95 0.35
N ALA A 259 -4.95 5.38 0.25
CA ALA A 259 -5.87 5.65 -0.86
C ALA A 259 -6.40 7.09 -0.82
N GLY A 260 -5.83 7.97 -1.64
CA GLY A 260 -6.18 9.40 -1.69
C GLY A 260 -5.62 10.24 -0.53
N LEU A 261 -4.70 9.69 0.25
CA LEU A 261 -4.04 10.35 1.37
C LEU A 261 -2.58 9.91 1.45
N SER A 262 -1.66 10.80 1.77
CA SER A 262 -0.32 10.44 2.22
C SER A 262 0.05 11.17 3.51
N VAL A 263 0.85 10.54 4.35
CA VAL A 263 1.42 11.16 5.53
C VAL A 263 2.94 11.19 5.45
N MET A 264 3.53 12.31 5.86
CA MET A 264 4.97 12.53 5.88
C MET A 264 5.36 13.24 7.18
N SER A 265 6.66 13.27 7.53
CA SER A 265 7.06 13.95 8.76
C SER A 265 7.05 15.47 8.65
N GLU A 266 6.79 16.14 9.78
CA GLU A 266 7.00 17.59 9.92
C GLU A 266 8.45 18.00 9.58
N ALA A 267 9.43 17.14 9.91
CA ALA A 267 10.83 17.36 9.58
C ALA A 267 11.08 17.36 8.08
N TYR A 268 10.40 16.47 7.33
CA TYR A 268 10.47 16.45 5.87
C TYR A 268 9.85 17.72 5.27
N GLY A 269 8.66 18.14 5.76
CA GLY A 269 8.02 19.38 5.33
C GLY A 269 8.93 20.60 5.55
N LYS A 270 9.66 20.66 6.68
CA LYS A 270 10.68 21.68 6.90
C LYS A 270 11.81 21.60 5.88
N GLY A 271 12.31 20.41 5.57
CA GLY A 271 13.35 20.22 4.56
C GLY A 271 12.96 20.76 3.19
N VAL A 272 11.69 20.55 2.77
CA VAL A 272 11.18 21.11 1.50
C VAL A 272 11.08 22.64 1.54
N LEU A 273 10.73 23.23 2.68
CA LEU A 273 10.75 24.71 2.83
C LEU A 273 12.17 25.28 2.75
N ASP A 274 13.15 24.57 3.32
CA ASP A 274 14.57 24.97 3.25
C ASP A 274 15.16 24.77 1.84
N ASP A 275 14.73 23.72 1.12
CA ASP A 275 15.14 23.39 -0.25
C ASP A 275 13.95 22.85 -1.07
N PRO A 276 13.27 23.70 -1.85
CA PRO A 276 12.10 23.32 -2.65
C PRO A 276 12.36 22.26 -3.73
N THR A 277 13.60 21.86 -3.96
CA THR A 277 13.93 20.77 -4.89
C THR A 277 13.79 19.37 -4.25
N GLN A 278 13.69 19.28 -2.92
CA GLN A 278 13.56 18.03 -2.16
C GLN A 278 12.14 17.46 -2.18
N THR A 279 11.55 17.30 -3.37
CA THR A 279 10.18 16.83 -3.55
C THR A 279 10.07 15.31 -3.78
N GLY A 280 11.18 14.59 -3.66
CA GLY A 280 11.23 13.17 -4.00
C GLY A 280 10.26 12.29 -3.19
N LEU A 281 10.09 12.52 -1.89
CA LEU A 281 9.15 11.75 -1.08
C LEU A 281 7.70 12.09 -1.43
N ILE A 282 7.37 13.36 -1.68
CA ILE A 282 6.04 13.76 -2.15
C ILE A 282 5.69 13.04 -3.46
N ALA A 283 6.65 12.98 -4.41
CA ALA A 283 6.47 12.29 -5.67
C ALA A 283 6.32 10.77 -5.50
N HIS A 284 7.04 10.17 -4.56
CA HIS A 284 6.94 8.75 -4.23
C HIS A 284 5.53 8.39 -3.72
N GLU A 285 5.04 9.11 -2.72
CA GLU A 285 3.71 8.87 -2.15
C GLU A 285 2.59 9.20 -3.14
N ALA A 286 2.78 10.18 -4.02
CA ALA A 286 1.82 10.49 -5.07
C ALA A 286 1.80 9.41 -6.18
N ALA A 287 2.94 8.83 -6.55
CA ALA A 287 3.02 7.76 -7.54
C ALA A 287 2.27 6.49 -7.10
N HIS A 288 2.27 6.21 -5.81
CA HIS A 288 1.52 5.09 -5.23
C HIS A 288 0.01 5.16 -5.53
N GLN A 289 -0.55 6.33 -5.84
CA GLN A 289 -1.96 6.41 -6.18
C GLN A 289 -2.33 5.59 -7.43
N TRP A 290 -1.38 5.30 -8.31
CA TRP A 290 -1.52 4.37 -9.44
C TRP A 290 -0.87 3.02 -9.14
N TRP A 291 0.38 2.99 -8.68
CA TRP A 291 1.17 1.77 -8.45
C TRP A 291 1.35 1.52 -6.95
N GLY A 292 0.40 0.80 -6.37
CA GLY A 292 0.25 0.52 -4.94
C GLY A 292 -1.20 0.59 -4.45
N VAL A 293 -1.99 1.55 -4.95
CA VAL A 293 -3.41 1.71 -4.60
C VAL A 293 -4.33 1.17 -5.70
N ARG A 294 -4.28 1.75 -6.91
CA ARG A 294 -5.15 1.33 -8.02
C ARG A 294 -4.72 -0.02 -8.59
N VAL A 295 -3.45 -0.16 -8.90
CA VAL A 295 -2.82 -1.43 -9.30
C VAL A 295 -1.86 -1.80 -8.18
N THR A 296 -2.11 -2.90 -7.49
CA THR A 296 -1.30 -3.35 -6.35
C THR A 296 -0.82 -4.78 -6.54
N CYS A 297 0.22 -5.20 -5.82
CA CYS A 297 0.66 -6.59 -5.84
C CYS A 297 -0.41 -7.53 -5.26
N ALA A 298 -0.57 -8.72 -5.84
CA ALA A 298 -1.52 -9.72 -5.36
C ALA A 298 -1.01 -10.49 -4.12
N SER A 299 0.30 -10.50 -3.91
CA SER A 299 0.93 -11.03 -2.70
C SER A 299 2.21 -10.24 -2.41
N TRP A 300 2.66 -10.28 -1.16
CA TRP A 300 3.86 -9.54 -0.76
C TRP A 300 5.12 -9.98 -1.51
N GLU A 301 5.18 -11.18 -2.06
CA GLU A 301 6.30 -11.63 -2.91
C GLU A 301 6.49 -10.77 -4.16
N HIS A 302 5.43 -10.08 -4.62
CA HIS A 302 5.44 -9.16 -5.75
C HIS A 302 5.50 -7.68 -5.35
N PHE A 303 5.88 -7.36 -4.10
CA PHE A 303 5.85 -6.00 -3.53
C PHE A 303 6.69 -4.97 -4.31
N TRP A 304 7.68 -5.42 -5.07
CA TRP A 304 8.44 -4.55 -5.97
C TRP A 304 7.56 -3.84 -7.04
N LEU A 305 6.37 -4.40 -7.36
CA LEU A 305 5.40 -3.77 -8.27
C LEU A 305 4.79 -2.51 -7.67
N ASN A 306 4.80 -2.36 -6.34
CA ASN A 306 4.41 -1.14 -5.65
C ASN A 306 5.64 -0.24 -5.50
N GLU A 307 6.62 -0.64 -4.74
CA GLU A 307 7.73 0.19 -4.30
C GLU A 307 8.78 0.48 -5.36
N GLY A 308 9.11 -0.52 -6.18
CA GLY A 308 10.01 -0.35 -7.31
C GLY A 308 9.45 0.64 -8.32
N PHE A 309 8.12 0.56 -8.58
CA PHE A 309 7.42 1.51 -9.44
C PHE A 309 7.40 2.91 -8.84
N ALA A 310 7.03 3.08 -7.57
CA ALA A 310 7.00 4.40 -6.95
C ALA A 310 8.37 5.07 -6.95
N ASN A 311 9.46 4.32 -6.67
CA ASN A 311 10.83 4.85 -6.77
C ASN A 311 11.22 5.23 -8.20
N PHE A 312 10.89 4.40 -9.20
CA PHE A 312 11.16 4.70 -10.60
C PHE A 312 10.38 5.93 -11.07
N MET A 313 9.10 6.02 -10.73
CA MET A 313 8.26 7.16 -11.09
C MET A 313 8.68 8.45 -10.38
N THR A 314 9.22 8.34 -9.16
CA THR A 314 9.89 9.48 -8.49
C THR A 314 11.04 10.01 -9.34
N ALA A 315 11.91 9.15 -9.84
CA ALA A 315 13.02 9.58 -10.70
C ALA A 315 12.52 10.16 -12.03
N ALA A 316 11.48 9.57 -12.64
CA ALA A 316 10.87 10.08 -13.87
C ALA A 316 10.26 11.48 -13.65
N TRP A 317 9.63 11.72 -12.50
CA TRP A 317 9.18 13.06 -12.11
C TRP A 317 10.35 14.03 -11.93
N LEU A 318 11.41 13.63 -11.23
CA LEU A 318 12.60 14.48 -11.06
C LEU A 318 13.28 14.79 -12.41
N GLN A 319 13.26 13.85 -13.36
CA GLN A 319 13.71 14.10 -14.75
C GLN A 319 12.88 15.23 -15.39
N GLN A 320 11.55 15.18 -15.25
CA GLN A 320 10.63 16.18 -15.78
C GLN A 320 10.81 17.54 -15.12
N ALA A 321 10.95 17.58 -13.79
CA ALA A 321 10.95 18.81 -13.01
C ALA A 321 12.34 19.46 -12.89
N GLN A 322 13.42 18.65 -12.86
CA GLN A 322 14.79 19.11 -12.56
C GLN A 322 15.81 18.71 -13.65
N GLY A 323 15.38 17.97 -14.67
CA GLY A 323 16.21 17.60 -15.82
C GLY A 323 16.95 16.27 -15.66
N GLU A 324 17.63 15.88 -16.73
CA GLU A 324 18.32 14.59 -16.87
C GLU A 324 19.33 14.30 -15.75
N THR A 325 20.06 15.31 -15.30
CA THR A 325 21.05 15.17 -14.22
C THR A 325 20.43 14.63 -12.93
N ALA A 326 19.22 15.07 -12.57
CA ALA A 326 18.54 14.58 -11.39
C ALA A 326 18.11 13.11 -11.55
N TYR A 327 17.63 12.73 -12.72
CA TYR A 327 17.31 11.32 -13.02
C TYR A 327 18.55 10.43 -12.92
N GLN A 328 19.63 10.83 -13.56
CA GLN A 328 20.88 10.05 -13.56
C GLN A 328 21.48 9.93 -12.15
N ALA A 329 21.33 10.93 -11.29
CA ALA A 329 21.75 10.82 -9.90
C ALA A 329 20.96 9.72 -9.13
N MET A 330 19.66 9.59 -9.40
CA MET A 330 18.85 8.52 -8.84
C MET A 330 19.30 7.14 -9.34
N VAL A 331 19.50 7.01 -10.65
CA VAL A 331 19.97 5.76 -11.29
C VAL A 331 21.33 5.33 -10.72
N GLN A 332 22.30 6.24 -10.63
CA GLN A 332 23.61 5.99 -10.02
C GLN A 332 23.49 5.52 -8.56
N GLY A 333 22.61 6.13 -7.79
CA GLY A 333 22.33 5.72 -6.40
C GLY A 333 21.77 4.29 -6.31
N TRP A 334 20.87 3.91 -7.21
CA TRP A 334 20.35 2.53 -7.27
C TRP A 334 21.44 1.54 -7.68
N GLU A 335 22.23 1.89 -8.68
CA GLU A 335 23.33 1.06 -9.17
C GLU A 335 24.36 0.81 -8.07
N GLN A 336 24.83 1.86 -7.40
CA GLN A 336 25.76 1.74 -6.27
C GLN A 336 25.18 0.85 -5.15
N ARG A 337 23.90 1.01 -4.84
CA ARG A 337 23.23 0.19 -3.83
C ARG A 337 23.15 -1.28 -4.25
N LEU A 338 22.84 -1.56 -5.51
CA LEU A 338 22.79 -2.92 -6.04
C LEU A 338 24.17 -3.58 -6.05
N ARG A 339 25.23 -2.86 -6.44
CA ARG A 339 26.61 -3.35 -6.33
C ARG A 339 26.95 -3.72 -4.89
N ALA A 340 26.64 -2.85 -3.92
CA ALA A 340 26.88 -3.11 -2.50
C ALA A 340 26.09 -4.32 -1.96
N LEU A 341 24.85 -4.55 -2.44
CA LEU A 341 24.08 -5.76 -2.12
C LEU A 341 24.75 -7.02 -2.64
N ARG A 342 25.27 -7.00 -3.85
CA ARG A 342 25.98 -8.15 -4.48
C ARG A 342 27.30 -8.46 -3.77
N GLU A 343 28.09 -7.46 -3.47
CA GLU A 343 29.35 -7.61 -2.72
C GLU A 343 29.14 -8.27 -1.35
N LYS A 344 27.99 -8.02 -0.72
CA LYS A 344 27.60 -8.64 0.56
C LYS A 344 26.95 -10.02 0.40
N GLY A 345 26.64 -10.46 -0.81
CA GLY A 345 25.80 -11.64 -1.06
C GLY A 345 24.35 -11.47 -0.61
N ALA A 346 23.85 -10.23 -0.54
CA ALA A 346 22.51 -9.88 -0.11
C ALA A 346 21.54 -9.54 -1.27
N ASP A 347 22.01 -9.61 -2.54
CA ASP A 347 21.13 -9.47 -3.69
C ASP A 347 20.21 -10.69 -3.81
N ARG A 348 18.93 -10.44 -4.12
CA ARG A 348 17.88 -11.45 -4.24
C ARG A 348 17.04 -11.21 -5.48
N PRO A 349 16.26 -12.21 -5.95
CA PRO A 349 15.19 -11.99 -6.90
C PRO A 349 14.21 -10.92 -6.38
N LEU A 350 13.58 -10.18 -7.28
CA LEU A 350 12.52 -9.24 -6.91
C LEU A 350 11.24 -9.95 -6.49
N VAL A 351 10.95 -11.09 -7.14
CA VAL A 351 9.89 -12.02 -6.69
C VAL A 351 10.49 -12.92 -5.62
N TYR A 352 10.14 -12.65 -4.37
CA TYR A 352 10.73 -13.34 -3.23
C TYR A 352 9.68 -13.60 -2.14
N PRO A 353 9.43 -14.86 -1.77
CA PRO A 353 8.30 -15.23 -0.91
C PRO A 353 8.48 -14.89 0.56
N ASP A 354 9.71 -14.70 1.03
CA ASP A 354 10.03 -14.54 2.45
C ASP A 354 10.31 -13.08 2.82
N TRP A 355 9.25 -12.30 3.01
CA TRP A 355 9.30 -10.94 3.55
C TRP A 355 9.03 -10.89 5.07
N ASN A 356 9.20 -12.00 5.78
CA ASN A 356 9.06 -12.03 7.23
C ASN A 356 10.20 -11.24 7.89
N LYS A 357 9.86 -10.09 8.49
CA LYS A 357 10.81 -9.15 9.13
C LYS A 357 11.93 -8.68 8.19
N PRO A 358 11.61 -7.96 7.11
CA PRO A 358 12.58 -7.55 6.11
C PRO A 358 13.68 -6.67 6.72
N SER A 359 14.92 -7.00 6.40
CA SER A 359 16.09 -6.20 6.75
C SER A 359 16.17 -4.91 5.91
N ALA A 360 17.11 -4.01 6.22
CA ALA A 360 17.39 -2.85 5.37
C ALA A 360 17.90 -3.25 3.97
N ASP A 361 18.60 -4.38 3.86
CA ASP A 361 19.07 -4.90 2.57
C ASP A 361 17.90 -5.50 1.77
N ASP A 362 16.97 -6.22 2.40
CA ASP A 362 15.75 -6.72 1.75
C ASP A 362 14.89 -5.56 1.20
N ARG A 363 14.68 -4.51 2.01
CA ARG A 363 13.99 -3.31 1.54
C ARG A 363 14.72 -2.66 0.36
N ALA A 364 16.05 -2.60 0.37
CA ALA A 364 16.79 -2.04 -0.75
C ALA A 364 16.65 -2.86 -2.05
N VAL A 365 16.46 -4.18 -1.96
CA VAL A 365 16.11 -5.01 -3.12
C VAL A 365 14.77 -4.55 -3.70
N VAL A 366 13.71 -4.49 -2.91
CA VAL A 366 12.38 -4.13 -3.40
C VAL A 366 12.36 -2.71 -3.98
N TYR A 367 12.89 -1.73 -3.24
CA TYR A 367 12.84 -0.30 -3.58
C TYR A 367 13.85 0.09 -4.66
N LYS A 368 15.13 -0.26 -4.47
CA LYS A 368 16.23 0.28 -5.30
C LYS A 368 16.52 -0.61 -6.49
N LYS A 369 16.63 -1.93 -6.30
CA LYS A 369 16.75 -2.86 -7.43
C LYS A 369 15.49 -2.86 -8.28
N GLY A 370 14.27 -2.81 -7.65
CA GLY A 370 13.02 -2.71 -8.40
C GLY A 370 12.99 -1.52 -9.35
N ALA A 371 13.35 -0.32 -8.86
CA ALA A 371 13.45 0.87 -9.70
C ALA A 371 14.55 0.77 -10.75
N TYR A 372 15.70 0.22 -10.40
CA TYR A 372 16.81 0.01 -11.37
C TYR A 372 16.42 -0.94 -12.50
N VAL A 373 15.68 -1.99 -12.20
CA VAL A 373 15.18 -2.94 -13.22
C VAL A 373 14.20 -2.26 -14.18
N LEU A 374 13.33 -1.38 -13.70
CA LEU A 374 12.46 -0.57 -14.56
C LEU A 374 13.26 0.38 -15.43
N HIS A 375 14.31 1.02 -14.91
CA HIS A 375 15.24 1.81 -15.70
C HIS A 375 15.91 0.95 -16.80
N ARG A 376 16.42 -0.23 -16.47
CA ARG A 376 17.05 -1.14 -17.47
C ARG A 376 16.05 -1.58 -18.53
N LEU A 377 14.79 -1.85 -18.14
CA LEU A 377 13.73 -2.20 -19.08
C LEU A 377 13.39 -1.03 -20.02
N ARG A 378 13.37 0.21 -19.49
CA ARG A 378 13.21 1.43 -20.30
C ARG A 378 14.34 1.57 -21.33
N MET A 379 15.58 1.31 -20.92
CA MET A 379 16.74 1.32 -21.84
C MET A 379 16.67 0.22 -22.89
N GLU A 380 16.22 -0.98 -22.52
CA GLU A 380 16.09 -2.15 -23.42
C GLU A 380 15.02 -1.95 -24.49
N LEU A 381 13.90 -1.29 -24.15
CA LEU A 381 12.75 -1.09 -25.04
C LEU A 381 12.77 0.26 -25.77
N GLY A 382 13.46 1.26 -25.22
CA GLY A 382 13.35 2.65 -25.62
C GLY A 382 12.06 3.32 -25.10
N GLU A 383 12.05 4.65 -25.16
CA GLU A 383 11.02 5.50 -24.56
C GLU A 383 9.61 5.13 -25.01
N GLU A 384 9.38 5.01 -26.30
CA GLU A 384 8.05 4.83 -26.86
C GLU A 384 7.41 3.52 -26.40
N LEU A 385 8.12 2.40 -26.53
CA LEU A 385 7.59 1.08 -26.20
C LEU A 385 7.43 0.91 -24.69
N PHE A 386 8.38 1.42 -23.90
CA PHE A 386 8.31 1.35 -22.45
C PHE A 386 7.07 2.09 -21.91
N TRP A 387 6.89 3.37 -22.26
CA TRP A 387 5.76 4.14 -21.76
C TRP A 387 4.41 3.66 -22.29
N ARG A 388 4.37 3.13 -23.52
CA ARG A 388 3.18 2.49 -24.06
C ARG A 388 2.81 1.24 -23.24
N GLY A 389 3.78 0.35 -23.01
CA GLY A 389 3.56 -0.86 -22.22
C GLY A 389 3.14 -0.57 -20.78
N LEU A 390 3.74 0.45 -20.16
CA LEU A 390 3.36 0.90 -18.80
C LEU A 390 1.91 1.39 -18.75
N ARG A 391 1.48 2.20 -19.73
CA ARG A 391 0.09 2.67 -19.83
C ARG A 391 -0.88 1.50 -20.02
N GLU A 392 -0.58 0.60 -20.96
CA GLU A 392 -1.42 -0.57 -21.21
C GLU A 392 -1.54 -1.47 -19.99
N TYR A 393 -0.42 -1.70 -19.28
CA TYR A 393 -0.40 -2.44 -18.02
C TYR A 393 -1.30 -1.79 -16.97
N THR A 394 -1.14 -0.47 -16.76
CA THR A 394 -1.87 0.25 -15.70
C THR A 394 -3.36 0.31 -16.00
N GLN A 395 -3.73 0.61 -17.24
CA GLN A 395 -5.14 0.67 -17.67
C GLN A 395 -5.85 -0.69 -17.60
N ALA A 396 -5.19 -1.77 -18.04
CA ALA A 396 -5.77 -3.11 -18.04
C ALA A 396 -5.98 -3.67 -16.63
N ASN A 397 -5.24 -3.14 -15.65
CA ASN A 397 -5.25 -3.64 -14.27
C ASN A 397 -5.80 -2.61 -13.26
N ASP A 398 -6.46 -1.56 -13.71
CA ASP A 398 -7.08 -0.58 -12.81
C ASP A 398 -8.07 -1.25 -11.85
N GLY A 399 -7.91 -1.01 -10.55
CA GLY A 399 -8.69 -1.62 -9.49
C GLY A 399 -8.39 -3.10 -9.21
N ARG A 400 -7.28 -3.62 -9.72
CA ARG A 400 -6.91 -5.04 -9.57
C ARG A 400 -5.63 -5.23 -8.75
N SER A 401 -5.52 -6.43 -8.19
CA SER A 401 -4.28 -6.96 -7.62
C SER A 401 -3.60 -7.87 -8.64
N VAL A 402 -2.29 -7.71 -8.84
CA VAL A 402 -1.53 -8.26 -9.96
C VAL A 402 -0.27 -8.98 -9.49
N VAL A 403 0.23 -9.87 -10.35
CA VAL A 403 1.53 -10.54 -10.17
C VAL A 403 2.54 -10.02 -11.21
N THR A 404 3.79 -10.32 -11.00
CA THR A 404 4.88 -9.91 -11.91
C THR A 404 4.64 -10.34 -13.36
N ALA A 405 4.01 -11.50 -13.58
CA ALA A 405 3.70 -12.00 -14.91
C ALA A 405 2.72 -11.10 -15.68
N ASP A 406 1.79 -10.41 -15.00
CA ASP A 406 0.86 -9.46 -15.64
C ASP A 406 1.61 -8.26 -16.23
N PHE A 407 2.61 -7.75 -15.48
CA PHE A 407 3.49 -6.69 -15.97
C PHE A 407 4.36 -7.18 -17.11
N GLN A 408 5.03 -8.33 -16.98
CA GLN A 408 5.85 -8.92 -18.04
C GLN A 408 5.05 -9.07 -19.34
N GLN A 409 3.87 -9.66 -19.29
CA GLN A 409 3.02 -9.85 -20.47
C GLN A 409 2.60 -8.53 -21.13
N ALA A 410 2.32 -7.48 -20.35
CA ALA A 410 2.01 -6.17 -20.91
C ALA A 410 3.20 -5.57 -21.65
N MET A 411 4.40 -5.67 -21.07
CA MET A 411 5.62 -5.17 -21.69
C MET A 411 6.00 -5.99 -22.96
N GLU A 412 5.79 -7.31 -22.95
CA GLU A 412 5.99 -8.18 -24.12
C GLU A 412 5.03 -7.84 -25.27
N ARG A 413 3.75 -7.57 -24.96
CA ARG A 413 2.78 -7.09 -25.97
C ARG A 413 3.23 -5.77 -26.60
N ALA A 414 3.66 -4.81 -25.78
CA ALA A 414 4.15 -3.52 -26.26
C ALA A 414 5.44 -3.67 -27.10
N ALA A 415 6.33 -4.57 -26.67
CA ALA A 415 7.61 -4.83 -27.36
C ALA A 415 7.45 -5.65 -28.66
N GLY A 416 6.34 -6.39 -28.81
CA GLY A 416 6.15 -7.35 -29.92
C GLY A 416 7.12 -8.53 -29.90
N ARG A 417 7.76 -8.81 -28.76
CA ARG A 417 8.71 -9.91 -28.55
C ARG A 417 8.71 -10.39 -27.10
N SER A 418 9.22 -11.58 -26.88
CA SER A 418 9.45 -12.09 -25.53
C SER A 418 10.53 -11.29 -24.79
N LEU A 419 10.28 -11.04 -23.51
CA LEU A 419 11.21 -10.44 -22.55
C LEU A 419 11.61 -11.45 -21.47
N GLN A 420 11.31 -12.75 -21.66
CA GLN A 420 11.56 -13.80 -20.66
C GLN A 420 13.02 -13.77 -20.17
N GLY A 421 14.00 -13.68 -21.09
CA GLY A 421 15.41 -13.64 -20.71
C GLY A 421 15.79 -12.43 -19.85
N PHE A 422 15.15 -11.27 -20.07
CA PHE A 422 15.33 -10.09 -19.23
C PHE A 422 14.74 -10.35 -17.82
N PHE A 423 13.51 -10.86 -17.74
CA PHE A 423 12.84 -11.13 -16.47
C PHE A 423 13.53 -12.23 -15.67
N ASP A 424 14.01 -13.30 -16.33
CA ASP A 424 14.78 -14.37 -15.69
C ASP A 424 16.07 -13.83 -15.05
N ALA A 425 16.78 -12.94 -15.75
CA ALA A 425 18.02 -12.38 -15.25
C ALA A 425 17.83 -11.36 -14.12
N TRP A 426 16.82 -10.49 -14.23
CA TRP A 426 16.70 -9.31 -13.38
C TRP A 426 15.64 -9.44 -12.28
N VAL A 427 14.54 -10.14 -12.55
CA VAL A 427 13.34 -10.17 -11.69
C VAL A 427 13.24 -11.49 -10.94
N TYR A 428 13.33 -12.61 -11.65
CA TYR A 428 13.28 -13.95 -11.07
C TYR A 428 14.66 -14.47 -10.62
N GLY A 429 15.72 -13.78 -10.98
CA GLY A 429 17.09 -14.10 -10.66
C GLY A 429 17.91 -12.90 -10.20
N VAL A 430 19.22 -13.11 -10.13
CA VAL A 430 20.21 -12.09 -9.75
C VAL A 430 21.32 -11.96 -10.80
N GLY A 431 21.10 -12.49 -12.00
CA GLY A 431 22.12 -12.62 -13.06
C GLY A 431 22.28 -11.41 -13.97
N GLY A 432 21.44 -10.37 -13.87
CA GLY A 432 21.57 -9.17 -14.71
C GLY A 432 22.86 -8.41 -14.43
N GLU A 433 23.57 -7.97 -15.47
CA GLU A 433 24.82 -7.20 -15.32
C GLU A 433 24.54 -5.75 -14.88
N VAL A 434 25.15 -5.32 -13.77
CA VAL A 434 25.14 -3.93 -13.30
C VAL A 434 26.20 -3.17 -14.08
N GLY A 435 25.80 -2.16 -14.82
CA GLY A 435 26.60 -1.36 -15.73
C GLY A 435 27.75 -0.60 -15.09
#